data_b6188213de76f68c59d2353929be31ee
#
_entry.id   b6188213de76f68c59d2353929be31ee
#
_cell.length_a   1.000
_cell.length_b   1.000
_cell.length_c   1.000
_cell.angle_alpha   90.00
_cell.angle_beta   90.00
_cell.angle_gamma   90.00
#
_symmetry.space_group_name_H-M   'P 1'
#
loop_
_entity.id
_entity.type
_entity.pdbx_description
1 polymer ?
#
loop_
_entity_poly.entity_id
_entity_poly.type
_entity_poly.pdbx_seq_one_letter_code
_entity_poly.pdbx_strand_id
1 'polypeptide(L)'
;MRVVFHVPGRPVPKARPRVTKKGYAYTPRKTMAFEQSVVLAYRKSKAAGEPFPEGVPLMMELTFTFEPPKSWSKTRREEVIRRGMCPTCRPDLDNLMKGVADALNGVAYKDDGQIAGAVIRKQYGRKDNTRVIIETMDQKEG
;
A
#
# COMPACT_ATOMS: atom_id res chain seq x y z
N MET A 1 13.12 -2.78 -14.59
CA MET A 1 13.38 -2.52 -13.17
C MET A 1 12.17 -2.96 -12.36
N ARG A 2 12.41 -3.70 -11.31
CA ARG A 2 11.34 -4.26 -10.46
C ARG A 2 11.76 -4.19 -9.00
N VAL A 3 10.87 -3.71 -8.14
CA VAL A 3 11.08 -3.62 -6.70
C VAL A 3 9.97 -4.39 -5.99
N VAL A 4 10.34 -5.21 -5.01
CA VAL A 4 9.40 -5.95 -4.16
C VAL A 4 9.75 -5.70 -2.71
N PHE A 5 8.77 -5.29 -1.91
CA PHE A 5 8.99 -5.14 -0.48
C PHE A 5 7.69 -5.37 0.31
N HIS A 6 7.85 -5.56 1.61
CA HIS A 6 6.74 -5.77 2.53
C HIS A 6 6.75 -4.68 3.59
N VAL A 7 5.57 -4.12 3.86
CA VAL A 7 5.37 -3.12 4.91
C VAL A 7 4.72 -3.83 6.09
N PRO A 8 5.38 -3.91 7.25
CA PRO A 8 4.79 -4.56 8.42
C PRO A 8 3.68 -3.70 9.02
N GLY A 9 2.76 -4.34 9.73
CA GLY A 9 1.68 -3.67 10.44
C GLY A 9 0.39 -3.58 9.64
N ARG A 10 -0.68 -3.19 10.34
CA ARG A 10 -2.00 -3.10 9.73
C ARG A 10 -2.03 -2.04 8.65
N PRO A 11 -2.52 -2.38 7.43
CA PRO A 11 -2.66 -1.39 6.38
C PRO A 11 -3.61 -0.25 6.80
N VAL A 12 -3.22 0.99 6.48
CA VAL A 12 -3.99 2.18 6.83
C VAL A 12 -4.39 2.91 5.55
N PRO A 13 -5.68 3.19 5.35
CA PRO A 13 -6.13 3.92 4.18
C PRO A 13 -5.72 5.38 4.26
N LYS A 14 -5.60 6.04 3.10
CA LYS A 14 -5.38 7.48 3.05
C LYS A 14 -6.58 8.19 3.68
N ALA A 15 -6.34 8.93 4.74
CA ALA A 15 -7.37 9.73 5.36
C ALA A 15 -7.39 11.13 4.73
N ARG A 16 -8.58 11.75 4.70
CA ARG A 16 -8.68 13.14 4.32
C ARG A 16 -7.97 13.99 5.36
N PRO A 17 -7.24 15.05 4.96
CA PRO A 17 -6.66 15.96 5.92
C PRO A 17 -7.74 16.52 6.87
N ARG A 18 -7.43 16.56 8.15
CA ARG A 18 -8.30 17.16 9.14
C ARG A 18 -7.94 18.63 9.29
N VAL A 19 -8.89 19.45 9.70
CA VAL A 19 -8.69 20.88 9.87
C VAL A 19 -8.74 21.20 11.37
N THR A 20 -7.76 21.96 11.85
CA THR A 20 -7.75 22.45 13.24
C THR A 20 -8.79 23.54 13.41
N LYS A 21 -9.10 23.92 14.67
CA LYS A 21 -10.00 25.05 14.97
C LYS A 21 -9.53 26.38 14.37
N LYS A 22 -8.22 26.50 14.09
CA LYS A 22 -7.62 27.69 13.47
C LYS A 22 -7.59 27.62 11.94
N GLY A 23 -8.14 26.56 11.32
CA GLY A 23 -8.20 26.42 9.88
C GLY A 23 -6.97 25.78 9.23
N TYR A 24 -6.04 25.22 9.99
CA TYR A 24 -4.86 24.53 9.43
C TYR A 24 -5.16 23.06 9.13
N ALA A 25 -4.87 22.63 7.91
CA ALA A 25 -5.00 21.22 7.52
C ALA A 25 -3.83 20.39 8.09
N TYR A 26 -4.10 19.17 8.52
CA TYR A 26 -3.08 18.23 8.98
C TYR A 26 -3.46 16.79 8.65
N THR A 27 -2.45 15.94 8.48
CA THR A 27 -2.64 14.51 8.24
C THR A 27 -2.70 13.75 9.58
N PRO A 28 -3.70 12.87 9.79
CA PRO A 28 -3.79 12.07 11.02
C PRO A 28 -2.53 11.24 11.26
N ARG A 29 -2.17 11.05 12.54
CA ARG A 29 -0.95 10.33 12.94
C ARG A 29 -0.84 8.92 12.39
N LYS A 30 -1.93 8.16 12.36
CA LYS A 30 -1.95 6.79 11.82
C LYS A 30 -1.57 6.77 10.35
N THR A 31 -2.09 7.71 9.57
CA THR A 31 -1.77 7.85 8.15
C THR A 31 -0.29 8.19 7.97
N MET A 32 0.21 9.16 8.74
CA MET A 32 1.62 9.55 8.68
C MET A 32 2.55 8.39 9.06
N ALA A 33 2.22 7.66 10.13
CA ALA A 33 3.02 6.53 10.58
C ALA A 33 3.07 5.42 9.53
N PHE A 34 1.94 5.13 8.90
CA PHE A 34 1.88 4.14 7.83
C PHE A 34 2.69 4.58 6.62
N GLU A 35 2.55 5.83 6.18
CA GLU A 35 3.32 6.38 5.07
C GLU A 35 4.83 6.30 5.33
N GLN A 36 5.26 6.63 6.54
CA GLN A 36 6.66 6.50 6.95
C GLN A 36 7.14 5.05 6.90
N SER A 37 6.29 4.11 7.33
CA SER A 37 6.61 2.67 7.26
C SER A 37 6.77 2.19 5.83
N VAL A 38 5.94 2.69 4.91
CA VAL A 38 6.03 2.38 3.47
C VAL A 38 7.36 2.87 2.91
N VAL A 39 7.73 4.13 3.18
CA VAL A 39 8.98 4.72 2.71
C VAL A 39 10.18 3.95 3.27
N LEU A 40 10.15 3.63 4.56
CA LEU A 40 11.23 2.90 5.22
C LEU A 40 11.41 1.50 4.60
N ALA A 41 10.31 0.78 4.38
CA ALA A 41 10.35 -0.54 3.76
C ALA A 41 10.89 -0.47 2.32
N TYR A 42 10.48 0.53 1.56
CA TYR A 42 11.03 0.77 0.23
C TYR A 42 12.53 0.99 0.27
N ARG A 43 13.01 1.87 1.14
CA ARG A 43 14.43 2.19 1.27
C ARG A 43 15.29 1.00 1.73
N LYS A 44 14.72 0.08 2.47
CA LYS A 44 15.40 -1.15 2.88
C LYS A 44 15.42 -2.22 1.80
N SER A 45 14.63 -2.09 0.74
CA SER A 45 14.63 -3.05 -0.35
C SER A 45 15.95 -2.97 -1.14
N LYS A 46 16.35 -4.07 -1.75
CA LYS A 46 17.63 -4.14 -2.48
C LYS A 46 17.72 -3.17 -3.67
N ALA A 47 16.57 -2.74 -4.19
CA ALA A 47 16.51 -1.84 -5.35
C ALA A 47 16.39 -0.36 -4.96
N ALA A 48 16.48 -0.03 -3.68
CA ALA A 48 16.27 1.32 -3.16
C ALA A 48 17.45 2.30 -3.39
N GLY A 49 18.40 1.96 -4.27
CA GLY A 49 19.50 2.86 -4.60
C GLY A 49 19.05 4.05 -5.43
N GLU A 50 18.23 3.81 -6.44
CA GLU A 50 17.76 4.84 -7.37
C GLU A 50 16.24 4.72 -7.58
N PRO A 51 15.54 5.85 -7.70
CA PRO A 51 14.12 5.83 -8.04
C PRO A 51 13.91 5.35 -9.48
N PHE A 52 12.67 4.99 -9.80
CA PHE A 52 12.30 4.67 -11.17
C PHE A 52 12.50 5.89 -12.07
N PRO A 53 12.93 5.68 -13.33
CA PRO A 53 13.14 6.79 -14.25
C PRO A 53 11.90 7.65 -14.44
N GLU A 54 12.08 8.96 -14.54
CA GLU A 54 11.01 9.91 -14.78
C GLU A 54 10.31 9.63 -16.12
N GLY A 55 8.99 9.75 -16.12
CA GLY A 55 8.19 9.60 -17.35
C GLY A 55 7.98 8.16 -17.83
N VAL A 56 8.54 7.17 -17.13
CA VAL A 56 8.37 5.77 -17.49
C VAL A 56 7.08 5.24 -16.84
N PRO A 57 6.19 4.58 -17.59
CA PRO A 57 4.97 4.03 -17.00
C PRO A 57 5.28 2.85 -16.08
N LEU A 58 4.58 2.79 -14.97
CA LEU A 58 4.79 1.81 -13.91
C LEU A 58 3.54 0.97 -13.70
N MET A 59 3.76 -0.32 -13.42
CA MET A 59 2.73 -1.23 -12.92
C MET A 59 2.94 -1.38 -11.41
N MET A 60 1.87 -1.22 -10.65
CA MET A 60 1.89 -1.41 -9.19
C MET A 60 0.99 -2.59 -8.83
N GLU A 61 1.52 -3.50 -8.03
CA GLU A 61 0.74 -4.61 -7.50
C GLU A 61 0.76 -4.55 -5.96
N LEU A 62 -0.42 -4.48 -5.36
CA LEU A 62 -0.56 -4.34 -3.92
C LEU A 62 -1.43 -5.47 -3.37
N THR A 63 -0.94 -6.10 -2.30
CA THR A 63 -1.72 -7.06 -1.53
C THR A 63 -1.76 -6.60 -0.08
N PHE A 64 -2.96 -6.24 0.37
CA PHE A 64 -3.20 -5.80 1.74
C PHE A 64 -3.72 -6.97 2.55
N THR A 65 -2.94 -7.40 3.54
CA THR A 65 -3.29 -8.54 4.40
C THR A 65 -3.74 -8.02 5.76
N PHE A 66 -4.90 -8.51 6.19
CA PHE A 66 -5.50 -8.17 7.48
C PHE A 66 -5.68 -9.42 8.31
N GLU A 67 -5.32 -9.36 9.58
CA GLU A 67 -5.70 -10.39 10.53
C GLU A 67 -7.22 -10.39 10.69
N PRO A 68 -7.88 -11.58 10.75
CA PRO A 68 -9.30 -11.63 11.02
C PRO A 68 -9.64 -10.98 12.36
N PRO A 69 -10.86 -10.44 12.52
CA PRO A 69 -11.26 -9.80 13.78
C PRO A 69 -11.01 -10.70 14.99
N LYS A 70 -10.42 -10.15 16.04
CA LYS A 70 -10.10 -10.89 17.27
C LYS A 70 -11.37 -11.38 17.99
N SER A 71 -12.53 -10.76 17.72
CA SER A 71 -13.81 -11.17 18.26
C SER A 71 -14.34 -12.47 17.68
N TRP A 72 -13.82 -12.88 16.51
CA TRP A 72 -14.21 -14.16 15.90
C TRP A 72 -13.55 -15.32 16.63
N SER A 73 -14.21 -16.50 16.62
CA SER A 73 -13.62 -17.70 17.17
C SER A 73 -12.33 -18.07 16.44
N LYS A 74 -11.45 -18.78 17.13
CA LYS A 74 -10.20 -19.27 16.54
C LYS A 74 -10.47 -20.11 15.29
N THR A 75 -11.48 -20.99 15.36
CA THR A 75 -11.87 -21.84 14.23
C THR A 75 -12.28 -21.02 13.03
N ARG A 76 -13.11 -19.98 13.21
CA ARG A 76 -13.55 -19.09 12.13
C ARG A 76 -12.37 -18.31 11.54
N ARG A 77 -11.48 -17.81 12.40
CA ARG A 77 -10.30 -17.05 11.96
C ARG A 77 -9.36 -17.91 11.10
N GLU A 78 -9.10 -19.13 11.53
CA GLU A 78 -8.26 -20.07 10.77
C GLU A 78 -8.93 -20.48 9.46
N GLU A 79 -10.24 -20.67 9.47
CA GLU A 79 -11.02 -21.07 8.29
C GLU A 79 -10.97 -20.03 7.19
N VAL A 80 -11.17 -18.73 7.52
CA VAL A 80 -11.13 -17.67 6.49
C VAL A 80 -9.74 -17.52 5.88
N ILE A 81 -8.68 -17.73 6.67
CA ILE A 81 -7.31 -17.70 6.15
C ILE A 81 -7.06 -18.91 5.25
N ARG A 82 -7.42 -20.11 5.70
CA ARG A 82 -7.22 -21.35 4.95
C ARG A 82 -7.96 -21.34 3.61
N ARG A 83 -9.17 -20.77 3.57
CA ARG A 83 -9.99 -20.70 2.37
C ARG A 83 -9.63 -19.52 1.47
N GLY A 84 -8.66 -18.70 1.85
CA GLY A 84 -8.27 -17.54 1.07
C GLY A 84 -9.36 -16.50 0.93
N MET A 85 -10.19 -16.34 1.96
CA MET A 85 -11.28 -15.37 1.93
C MET A 85 -10.76 -13.95 2.03
N CYS A 86 -11.52 -13.02 1.48
CA CYS A 86 -11.17 -11.60 1.45
C CYS A 86 -12.13 -10.80 2.33
N PRO A 87 -11.62 -9.79 3.08
CA PRO A 87 -12.50 -8.89 3.81
C PRO A 87 -13.37 -8.10 2.84
N THR A 88 -14.64 -7.93 3.20
CA THR A 88 -15.62 -7.18 2.40
C THR A 88 -16.09 -5.91 3.12
N CYS A 89 -15.41 -5.54 4.19
CA CYS A 89 -15.67 -4.34 4.97
C CYS A 89 -14.58 -3.30 4.76
N ARG A 90 -14.75 -2.12 5.36
CA ARG A 90 -13.71 -1.08 5.33
C ARG A 90 -12.38 -1.61 5.89
N PRO A 91 -11.23 -1.07 5.46
CA PRO A 91 -11.08 0.11 4.58
C PRO A 91 -11.28 -0.21 3.09
N ASP A 92 -11.66 0.82 2.33
CA ASP A 92 -11.88 0.72 0.90
C ASP A 92 -10.56 0.56 0.14
N LEU A 93 -10.59 -0.24 -0.90
CA LEU A 93 -9.40 -0.63 -1.65
C LEU A 93 -8.68 0.55 -2.31
N ASP A 94 -9.43 1.48 -2.90
CA ASP A 94 -8.88 2.67 -3.55
C ASP A 94 -8.15 3.59 -2.55
N ASN A 95 -8.68 3.73 -1.34
CA ASN A 95 -8.05 4.53 -0.29
C ASN A 95 -6.77 3.87 0.25
N LEU A 96 -6.73 2.55 0.28
CA LEU A 96 -5.51 1.81 0.64
C LEU A 96 -4.41 2.02 -0.40
N MET A 97 -4.76 1.91 -1.68
CA MET A 97 -3.80 2.17 -2.76
C MET A 97 -3.27 3.60 -2.70
N LYS A 98 -4.17 4.56 -2.50
CA LYS A 98 -3.80 5.98 -2.44
C LYS A 98 -2.77 6.24 -1.34
N GLY A 99 -2.93 5.59 -0.18
CA GLY A 99 -1.97 5.73 0.93
C GLY A 99 -0.57 5.30 0.53
N VAL A 100 -0.44 4.17 -0.16
CA VAL A 100 0.86 3.66 -0.64
C VAL A 100 1.42 4.55 -1.74
N ALA A 101 0.60 4.88 -2.74
CA ALA A 101 1.04 5.68 -3.88
C ALA A 101 1.50 7.08 -3.45
N ASP A 102 0.77 7.73 -2.55
CA ASP A 102 1.14 9.05 -2.02
C ASP A 102 2.42 8.98 -1.19
N ALA A 103 2.60 7.93 -0.38
CA ALA A 103 3.81 7.76 0.44
C ALA A 103 5.06 7.66 -0.43
N LEU A 104 4.97 7.00 -1.56
CA LEU A 104 6.11 6.78 -2.47
C LEU A 104 6.30 7.91 -3.48
N ASN A 105 5.38 8.86 -3.54
CA ASN A 105 5.46 10.00 -4.46
C ASN A 105 6.68 10.86 -4.11
N GLY A 106 7.56 11.08 -5.10
CA GLY A 106 8.81 11.79 -4.88
C GLY A 106 9.90 10.96 -4.20
N VAL A 107 9.65 9.69 -3.89
CA VAL A 107 10.58 8.77 -3.24
C VAL A 107 10.97 7.62 -4.18
N ALA A 108 10.00 6.82 -4.60
CA ALA A 108 10.23 5.71 -5.52
C ALA A 108 10.14 6.14 -6.99
N TYR A 109 9.35 7.14 -7.27
CA TYR A 109 9.14 7.73 -8.59
C TYR A 109 8.91 9.23 -8.42
N LYS A 110 9.07 9.98 -9.49
CA LYS A 110 8.90 11.44 -9.42
C LYS A 110 7.45 11.85 -9.20
N ASP A 111 6.53 11.15 -9.87
CA ASP A 111 5.10 11.47 -9.82
C ASP A 111 4.27 10.19 -9.89
N ASP A 112 3.26 10.08 -9.03
CA ASP A 112 2.34 8.95 -9.02
C ASP A 112 1.50 8.86 -10.31
N GLY A 113 1.46 9.91 -11.11
CA GLY A 113 0.89 9.88 -12.46
C GLY A 113 1.59 8.88 -13.39
N GLN A 114 2.81 8.44 -13.05
CA GLN A 114 3.51 7.40 -13.81
C GLN A 114 2.89 6.00 -13.61
N ILE A 115 2.08 5.81 -12.57
CA ILE A 115 1.39 4.54 -12.35
C ILE A 115 0.28 4.40 -13.38
N ALA A 116 0.54 3.58 -14.40
CA ALA A 116 -0.35 3.39 -15.54
C ALA A 116 -1.22 2.14 -15.41
N GLY A 117 -0.88 1.24 -14.50
CA GLY A 117 -1.66 0.06 -14.23
C GLY A 117 -1.49 -0.38 -12.79
N ALA A 118 -2.52 -1.02 -12.25
CA ALA A 118 -2.47 -1.53 -10.89
C ALA A 118 -3.32 -2.78 -10.73
N VAL A 119 -2.82 -3.71 -9.92
CA VAL A 119 -3.58 -4.86 -9.43
C VAL A 119 -3.56 -4.77 -7.92
N ILE A 120 -4.73 -4.71 -7.31
CA ILE A 120 -4.88 -4.44 -5.89
C ILE A 120 -5.85 -5.43 -5.28
N ARG A 121 -5.51 -6.00 -4.12
CA ARG A 121 -6.39 -6.93 -3.43
C ARG A 121 -6.26 -6.82 -1.92
N LYS A 122 -7.35 -7.14 -1.22
CA LYS A 122 -7.37 -7.37 0.23
C LYS A 122 -7.51 -8.86 0.47
N GLN A 123 -6.88 -9.35 1.54
CA GLN A 123 -7.04 -10.74 1.96
C GLN A 123 -6.92 -10.86 3.47
N TYR A 124 -7.45 -11.93 4.03
CA TYR A 124 -7.17 -12.31 5.40
C TYR A 124 -5.86 -13.09 5.44
N GLY A 125 -5.09 -12.89 6.51
CA GLY A 125 -3.83 -13.60 6.72
C GLY A 125 -3.44 -13.63 8.18
N ARG A 126 -2.35 -14.31 8.48
CA ARG A 126 -1.88 -14.51 9.86
C ARG A 126 -1.30 -13.26 10.49
N LYS A 127 -0.76 -12.36 9.65
CA LYS A 127 -0.16 -11.09 10.10
C LYS A 127 -0.58 -9.96 9.20
N ASP A 128 -0.92 -8.83 9.80
CA ASP A 128 -1.15 -7.59 9.08
C ASP A 128 0.12 -7.20 8.32
N ASN A 129 -0.01 -6.96 7.03
CA ASN A 129 1.09 -6.46 6.21
C ASN A 129 0.59 -5.95 4.85
N THR A 130 1.47 -5.25 4.15
CA THR A 130 1.23 -4.84 2.77
C THR A 130 2.40 -5.31 1.92
N ARG A 131 2.12 -6.06 0.87
CA ARG A 131 3.13 -6.43 -0.13
C ARG A 131 3.02 -5.48 -1.29
N VAL A 132 4.17 -4.91 -1.67
CA VAL A 132 4.25 -3.92 -2.76
C VAL A 132 5.20 -4.43 -3.83
N ILE A 133 4.72 -4.45 -5.07
CA ILE A 133 5.54 -4.71 -6.25
C ILE A 133 5.37 -3.53 -7.19
N ILE A 134 6.47 -2.96 -7.61
CA ILE A 134 6.48 -1.89 -8.61
C ILE A 134 7.45 -2.31 -9.71
N GLU A 135 7.01 -2.23 -10.95
CA GLU A 135 7.85 -2.55 -12.09
C GLU A 135 7.60 -1.62 -13.27
N THR A 136 8.63 -1.43 -14.07
CA THR A 136 8.48 -0.66 -15.31
C THR A 136 7.65 -1.48 -16.30
N MET A 137 6.77 -0.79 -17.02
CA MET A 137 5.98 -1.40 -18.09
C MET A 137 6.71 -1.29 -19.40
N ASP A 138 6.73 -2.39 -20.16
CA ASP A 138 7.26 -2.35 -21.51
C ASP A 138 6.32 -1.57 -22.42
N GLN A 139 6.87 -0.61 -23.13
CA GLN A 139 6.12 0.14 -24.14
C GLN A 139 6.49 -0.41 -25.52
N LYS A 140 5.48 -0.89 -26.23
CA LYS A 140 5.70 -1.22 -27.64
C LYS A 140 5.78 0.09 -28.42
N GLU A 141 6.87 0.28 -29.12
CA GLU A 141 6.97 1.33 -30.12
C GLU A 141 5.98 0.99 -31.22
N GLY A 142 4.94 1.83 -31.32
CA GLY A 142 3.88 1.59 -32.28
C GLY A 142 3.95 2.47 -33.48
#